data_9b34d7825f9ff53124ca75bdd92d8ee9
#
_entry.id   9b34d7825f9ff53124ca75bdd92d8ee9
#
_cell.length_a   1.000
_cell.length_b   1.000
_cell.length_c   1.000
_cell.angle_alpha   90.00
_cell.angle_beta   90.00
_cell.angle_gamma   90.00
#
_symmetry.space_group_name_H-M   'P 1'
#
loop_
_entity.id
_entity.type
_entity.pdbx_description
1 polymer ?
#
loop_
_entity_poly.entity_id
_entity_poly.type
_entity_poly.pdbx_seq_one_letter_code
_entity_poly.pdbx_strand_id
1 'polypeptide(L)'
;LDGASGARILAQYTALTGRAPPPPLWSLGLILSKAYYRTADEILAVAREVRERGMPCDTITFDGRAWQDTDTRFAFEWDPSRYPDPASVIAQLKALDFRICVWEYPLVSVRNPLFDELAAKGWLLKDDRTGEAYRYRWDTEAWGKVLTPLPESGLLDFTHPDAYAYWRDRHRELFEIGVDMIKPDFGEQVEPHMIASDGARGDALHNVYALLYNRCVHEAASLYAKDGGFLFSRAAWAGSQRYPSQW
;
A
#
# COMPACT_ATOMS: atom_id res chain seq x y z
N LEU A 1 -21.70 21.25 -10.79
CA LEU A 1 -21.24 20.88 -12.12
C LEU A 1 -22.35 21.14 -13.14
N ASP A 2 -22.09 21.95 -14.13
CA ASP A 2 -23.04 22.28 -15.19
C ASP A 2 -22.31 22.26 -16.56
N GLY A 3 -22.93 21.66 -17.55
CA GLY A 3 -22.32 21.58 -18.88
C GLY A 3 -23.24 21.04 -19.97
N ALA A 4 -23.09 21.61 -21.18
CA ALA A 4 -23.83 21.19 -22.37
C ALA A 4 -23.41 19.80 -22.90
N SER A 5 -22.34 19.20 -22.36
CA SER A 5 -21.84 17.87 -22.74
C SER A 5 -21.16 17.16 -21.59
N GLY A 6 -21.10 15.82 -21.66
CA GLY A 6 -20.38 15.01 -20.69
C GLY A 6 -18.89 15.38 -20.56
N ALA A 7 -18.25 15.73 -21.66
CA ALA A 7 -16.86 16.18 -21.68
C ALA A 7 -16.66 17.46 -20.86
N ARG A 8 -17.58 18.42 -20.92
CA ARG A 8 -17.52 19.67 -20.14
C ARG A 8 -17.76 19.39 -18.65
N ILE A 9 -18.72 18.52 -18.30
CA ILE A 9 -18.98 18.12 -16.91
C ILE A 9 -17.75 17.41 -16.34
N LEU A 10 -17.14 16.48 -17.08
CA LEU A 10 -15.92 15.78 -16.67
C LEU A 10 -14.74 16.76 -16.49
N ALA A 11 -14.58 17.72 -17.40
CA ALA A 11 -13.53 18.74 -17.26
C ALA A 11 -13.69 19.59 -15.99
N GLN A 12 -14.93 19.97 -15.65
CA GLN A 12 -15.22 20.69 -14.40
C GLN A 12 -14.98 19.81 -13.17
N TYR A 13 -15.42 18.56 -13.20
CA TYR A 13 -15.19 17.61 -12.11
C TYR A 13 -13.70 17.41 -11.85
N THR A 14 -12.93 17.13 -12.89
CA THR A 14 -11.48 16.91 -12.75
C THR A 14 -10.70 18.20 -12.44
N ALA A 15 -11.24 19.38 -12.75
CA ALA A 15 -10.67 20.64 -12.27
C ALA A 15 -10.78 20.80 -10.75
N LEU A 16 -11.85 20.27 -10.14
CA LEU A 16 -12.06 20.28 -8.70
C LEU A 16 -11.29 19.15 -8.00
N THR A 17 -11.38 17.94 -8.52
CA THR A 17 -10.87 16.73 -7.87
C THR A 17 -9.45 16.35 -8.28
N GLY A 18 -8.94 16.93 -9.36
CA GLY A 18 -7.63 16.65 -9.94
C GLY A 18 -7.71 15.74 -11.18
N ARG A 19 -6.61 15.68 -11.91
CA ARG A 19 -6.45 14.87 -13.13
C ARG A 19 -5.40 13.81 -12.92
N ALA A 20 -5.62 12.63 -13.49
CA ALA A 20 -4.63 11.58 -13.50
C ALA A 20 -3.46 11.96 -14.43
N PRO A 21 -2.20 11.85 -13.98
CA PRO A 21 -1.07 11.87 -14.90
C PRO A 21 -1.10 10.63 -15.80
N PRO A 22 -0.48 10.65 -16.99
CA PRO A 22 -0.36 9.47 -17.83
C PRO A 22 0.40 8.36 -17.09
N PRO A 23 -0.12 7.12 -17.10
CA PRO A 23 0.60 6.00 -16.51
C PRO A 23 1.84 5.64 -17.37
N PRO A 24 2.89 5.09 -16.79
CA PRO A 24 4.02 4.59 -17.55
C PRO A 24 3.60 3.39 -18.41
N LEU A 25 4.17 3.28 -19.62
CA LEU A 25 3.73 2.29 -20.62
C LEU A 25 3.80 0.84 -20.09
N TRP A 26 4.82 0.51 -19.33
CA TRP A 26 5.00 -0.82 -18.74
C TRP A 26 3.88 -1.21 -17.75
N SER A 27 3.20 -0.23 -17.14
CA SER A 27 2.09 -0.49 -16.22
C SER A 27 0.80 -0.95 -16.91
N LEU A 28 0.73 -0.80 -18.23
CA LEU A 28 -0.39 -1.26 -19.06
C LEU A 28 -0.23 -2.71 -19.53
N GLY A 29 0.91 -3.34 -19.22
CA GLY A 29 1.17 -4.75 -19.50
C GLY A 29 0.63 -5.68 -18.42
N LEU A 30 0.97 -6.97 -18.53
CA LEU A 30 0.55 -7.99 -17.58
C LEU A 30 1.30 -7.81 -16.24
N ILE A 31 0.54 -7.72 -15.17
CA ILE A 31 1.04 -7.72 -13.79
C ILE A 31 0.74 -9.10 -13.17
N LEU A 32 1.77 -9.90 -12.96
CA LEU A 32 1.63 -11.22 -12.31
C LEU A 32 1.62 -11.04 -10.80
N SER A 33 0.55 -11.51 -10.16
CA SER A 33 0.39 -11.43 -8.71
C SER A 33 0.06 -12.79 -8.11
N LYS A 34 0.68 -13.10 -6.99
CA LYS A 34 0.35 -14.25 -6.15
C LYS A 34 0.39 -13.80 -4.69
N ALA A 35 -0.69 -14.07 -3.96
CA ALA A 35 -0.84 -13.62 -2.56
C ALA A 35 0.23 -14.18 -1.62
N TYR A 36 0.86 -15.29 -1.97
CA TYR A 36 1.84 -15.96 -1.14
C TYR A 36 2.90 -16.70 -1.95
N TYR A 37 4.10 -16.16 -2.01
CA TYR A 37 5.31 -16.88 -2.36
C TYR A 37 5.99 -17.35 -1.08
N ARG A 38 6.28 -18.65 -0.99
CA ARG A 38 6.83 -19.25 0.23
C ARG A 38 8.30 -18.89 0.46
N THR A 39 9.04 -18.75 -0.63
CA THR A 39 10.49 -18.49 -0.60
C THR A 39 10.90 -17.60 -1.77
N ALA A 40 12.11 -17.04 -1.68
CA ALA A 40 12.77 -16.35 -2.77
C ALA A 40 12.91 -17.25 -4.01
N ASP A 41 13.25 -18.54 -3.83
CA ASP A 41 13.41 -19.48 -4.93
C ASP A 41 12.10 -19.72 -5.68
N GLU A 42 10.97 -19.74 -4.98
CA GLU A 42 9.65 -19.94 -5.62
C GLU A 42 9.33 -18.80 -6.57
N ILE A 43 9.49 -17.54 -6.18
CA ILE A 43 9.21 -16.40 -7.06
C ILE A 43 10.19 -16.34 -8.23
N LEU A 44 11.46 -16.65 -7.99
CA LEU A 44 12.47 -16.71 -9.05
C LEU A 44 12.19 -17.83 -10.05
N ALA A 45 11.74 -19.00 -9.58
CA ALA A 45 11.34 -20.09 -10.46
C ALA A 45 10.15 -19.70 -11.34
N VAL A 46 9.12 -19.08 -10.78
CA VAL A 46 7.97 -18.56 -11.52
C VAL A 46 8.40 -17.52 -12.56
N ALA A 47 9.28 -16.59 -12.20
CA ALA A 47 9.77 -15.56 -13.11
C ALA A 47 10.53 -16.17 -14.31
N ARG A 48 11.40 -17.15 -14.06
CA ARG A 48 12.11 -17.87 -15.12
C ARG A 48 11.15 -18.62 -16.04
N GLU A 49 10.19 -19.35 -15.49
CA GLU A 49 9.18 -20.09 -16.27
C GLU A 49 8.35 -19.16 -17.18
N VAL A 50 7.98 -17.98 -16.69
CA VAL A 50 7.29 -16.96 -17.51
C VAL A 50 8.13 -16.58 -18.72
N ARG A 51 9.44 -16.35 -18.56
CA ARG A 51 10.34 -16.02 -19.68
C ARG A 51 10.60 -17.20 -20.60
N GLU A 52 10.83 -18.40 -20.07
CA GLU A 52 11.04 -19.62 -20.85
C GLU A 52 9.84 -19.99 -21.74
N ARG A 53 8.63 -19.72 -21.25
CA ARG A 53 7.39 -19.90 -22.02
C ARG A 53 7.09 -18.73 -22.99
N GLY A 54 7.91 -17.71 -23.06
CA GLY A 54 7.69 -16.53 -23.90
C GLY A 54 6.43 -15.74 -23.53
N MET A 55 5.98 -15.80 -22.28
CA MET A 55 4.79 -15.09 -21.83
C MET A 55 5.10 -13.59 -21.67
N PRO A 56 4.33 -12.69 -22.31
CA PRO A 56 4.48 -11.27 -22.10
C PRO A 56 4.01 -10.90 -20.68
N CYS A 57 4.93 -10.41 -19.86
CA CYS A 57 4.64 -9.98 -18.50
C CYS A 57 5.65 -8.92 -18.08
N ASP A 58 5.17 -7.75 -17.67
CA ASP A 58 6.01 -6.60 -17.35
C ASP A 58 6.34 -6.53 -15.86
N THR A 59 5.41 -6.95 -15.00
CA THR A 59 5.55 -6.75 -13.55
C THR A 59 5.28 -8.04 -12.79
N ILE A 60 6.07 -8.28 -11.74
CA ILE A 60 5.80 -9.31 -10.73
C ILE A 60 5.54 -8.67 -9.37
N THR A 61 4.51 -9.15 -8.66
CA THR A 61 4.06 -8.57 -7.41
C THR A 61 4.33 -9.49 -6.23
N PHE A 62 5.00 -8.96 -5.22
CA PHE A 62 5.03 -9.51 -3.87
C PHE A 62 3.79 -9.03 -3.14
N ASP A 63 2.70 -9.81 -3.25
CA ASP A 63 1.39 -9.44 -2.69
C ASP A 63 1.28 -9.84 -1.21
N GLY A 64 0.32 -9.30 -0.52
CA GLY A 64 -0.14 -9.57 0.84
C GLY A 64 0.80 -10.30 1.80
N ARG A 65 0.94 -11.61 1.64
CA ARG A 65 1.81 -12.47 2.48
C ARG A 65 3.12 -12.84 1.79
N ALA A 66 3.41 -12.24 0.65
CA ALA A 66 4.53 -12.69 -0.16
C ALA A 66 5.87 -12.31 0.43
N TRP A 67 6.01 -11.22 1.14
CA TRP A 67 7.31 -10.72 1.57
C TRP A 67 7.47 -10.46 3.07
N GLN A 68 6.36 -10.33 3.83
CA GLN A 68 6.36 -10.05 5.25
C GLN A 68 5.84 -11.22 6.08
N ASP A 69 6.23 -11.29 7.34
CA ASP A 69 5.58 -12.16 8.30
C ASP A 69 4.14 -11.71 8.56
N THR A 70 3.21 -12.68 8.58
CA THR A 70 1.78 -12.37 8.72
C THR A 70 1.41 -11.89 10.12
N ASP A 71 2.10 -12.34 11.14
CA ASP A 71 1.77 -12.03 12.53
C ASP A 71 2.29 -10.66 12.95
N THR A 72 3.41 -10.21 12.38
CA THR A 72 4.10 -8.96 12.78
C THR A 72 4.01 -7.84 11.75
N ARG A 73 3.32 -8.05 10.62
CA ARG A 73 3.18 -6.99 9.61
C ARG A 73 2.27 -5.86 10.12
N PHE A 74 2.42 -4.64 9.69
CA PHE A 74 3.29 -4.12 8.65
C PHE A 74 4.40 -3.27 9.30
N ALA A 75 5.66 -3.49 8.93
CA ALA A 75 6.78 -2.71 9.47
C ALA A 75 7.86 -2.39 8.41
N PHE A 76 7.55 -2.52 7.12
CA PHE A 76 8.50 -2.37 6.00
C PHE A 76 9.67 -3.37 6.04
N GLU A 77 9.48 -4.51 6.68
CA GLU A 77 10.52 -5.52 6.88
C GLU A 77 10.23 -6.77 6.05
N TRP A 78 11.25 -7.23 5.34
CA TRP A 78 11.21 -8.54 4.68
C TRP A 78 11.33 -9.66 5.72
N ASP A 79 10.56 -10.72 5.54
CA ASP A 79 10.70 -11.92 6.37
C ASP A 79 12.09 -12.56 6.10
N PRO A 80 13.03 -12.48 7.05
CA PRO A 80 14.41 -12.91 6.80
C PRO A 80 14.54 -14.43 6.62
N SER A 81 13.56 -15.21 7.07
CA SER A 81 13.55 -16.66 6.88
C SER A 81 13.24 -17.04 5.44
N ARG A 82 12.50 -16.20 4.72
CA ARG A 82 12.10 -16.41 3.31
C ARG A 82 12.92 -15.60 2.33
N TYR A 83 13.35 -14.42 2.73
CA TYR A 83 14.11 -13.45 1.92
C TYR A 83 15.32 -12.95 2.70
N PRO A 84 16.36 -13.78 2.91
CA PRO A 84 17.55 -13.36 3.66
C PRO A 84 18.35 -12.25 2.94
N ASP A 85 18.21 -12.13 1.63
CA ASP A 85 18.79 -11.07 0.81
C ASP A 85 17.78 -10.60 -0.25
N PRO A 86 16.83 -9.72 0.13
CA PRO A 86 15.80 -9.25 -0.79
C PRO A 86 16.37 -8.43 -1.95
N ALA A 87 17.47 -7.71 -1.74
CA ALA A 87 18.10 -6.93 -2.81
C ALA A 87 18.62 -7.84 -3.93
N SER A 88 19.24 -8.98 -3.58
CA SER A 88 19.68 -9.98 -4.56
C SER A 88 18.51 -10.59 -5.33
N VAL A 89 17.41 -10.91 -4.65
CA VAL A 89 16.19 -11.44 -5.30
C VAL A 89 15.63 -10.44 -6.31
N ILE A 90 15.49 -9.18 -5.90
CA ILE A 90 15.00 -8.11 -6.78
C ILE A 90 15.94 -7.91 -7.97
N ALA A 91 17.26 -7.89 -7.76
CA ALA A 91 18.23 -7.76 -8.85
C ALA A 91 18.11 -8.91 -9.88
N GLN A 92 17.91 -10.16 -9.42
CA GLN A 92 17.70 -11.30 -10.30
C GLN A 92 16.38 -11.19 -11.11
N LEU A 93 15.30 -10.73 -10.48
CA LEU A 93 14.03 -10.49 -11.18
C LEU A 93 14.17 -9.38 -12.22
N LYS A 94 14.88 -8.30 -11.89
CA LYS A 94 15.18 -7.21 -12.85
C LYS A 94 16.07 -7.65 -14.00
N ALA A 95 17.01 -8.57 -13.76
CA ALA A 95 17.83 -9.20 -14.82
C ALA A 95 16.98 -10.06 -15.79
N LEU A 96 15.78 -10.47 -15.37
CA LEU A 96 14.78 -11.11 -16.20
C LEU A 96 13.77 -10.10 -16.80
N ASP A 97 14.07 -8.81 -16.82
CA ASP A 97 13.24 -7.72 -17.34
C ASP A 97 11.86 -7.57 -16.65
N PHE A 98 11.77 -7.91 -15.36
CA PHE A 98 10.58 -7.60 -14.58
C PHE A 98 10.68 -6.26 -13.86
N ARG A 99 9.58 -5.52 -13.84
CA ARG A 99 9.29 -4.49 -12.85
C ARG A 99 8.81 -5.15 -11.56
N ILE A 100 9.09 -4.52 -10.43
CA ILE A 100 8.81 -5.08 -9.11
C ILE A 100 7.74 -4.26 -8.42
N CYS A 101 6.66 -4.92 -8.04
CA CYS A 101 5.60 -4.36 -7.20
C CYS A 101 5.64 -5.02 -5.82
N VAL A 102 5.51 -4.24 -4.76
CA VAL A 102 5.32 -4.76 -3.41
C VAL A 102 4.01 -4.26 -2.82
N TRP A 103 3.34 -5.13 -2.10
CA TRP A 103 2.09 -4.84 -1.41
C TRP A 103 2.36 -4.23 -0.03
N GLU A 104 1.48 -3.31 0.37
CA GLU A 104 1.41 -2.79 1.73
C GLU A 104 -0.02 -2.50 2.17
N TYR A 105 -0.20 -2.19 3.46
CA TYR A 105 -1.44 -1.66 4.02
C TYR A 105 -1.11 -0.77 5.24
N PRO A 106 -1.99 0.18 5.62
CA PRO A 106 -1.65 1.20 6.61
C PRO A 106 -1.95 0.76 8.05
N LEU A 107 -1.79 -0.54 8.34
CA LEU A 107 -2.06 -1.12 9.65
C LEU A 107 -0.81 -1.81 10.21
N VAL A 108 -0.51 -1.59 11.49
CA VAL A 108 0.61 -2.20 12.19
C VAL A 108 0.09 -3.17 13.23
N SER A 109 0.53 -4.43 13.15
CA SER A 109 0.16 -5.48 14.11
C SER A 109 0.56 -5.10 15.54
N VAL A 110 -0.33 -5.36 16.49
CA VAL A 110 -0.01 -5.22 17.93
C VAL A 110 1.08 -6.19 18.42
N ARG A 111 1.44 -7.18 17.58
CA ARG A 111 2.55 -8.11 17.85
C ARG A 111 3.90 -7.60 17.36
N ASN A 112 3.91 -6.47 16.63
CA ASN A 112 5.14 -5.83 16.19
C ASN A 112 5.54 -4.72 17.19
N PRO A 113 6.80 -4.65 17.64
CA PRO A 113 7.27 -3.57 18.52
C PRO A 113 7.01 -2.16 17.97
N LEU A 114 6.92 -2.02 16.64
CA LEU A 114 6.58 -0.77 15.98
C LEU A 114 5.20 -0.23 16.43
N PHE A 115 4.24 -1.10 16.76
CA PHE A 115 2.94 -0.65 17.26
C PHE A 115 3.09 0.19 18.53
N ASP A 116 3.83 -0.31 19.52
CA ASP A 116 4.04 0.39 20.80
C ASP A 116 4.81 1.70 20.59
N GLU A 117 5.80 1.70 19.70
CA GLU A 117 6.55 2.90 19.33
C GLU A 117 5.63 3.99 18.73
N LEU A 118 4.82 3.63 17.74
CA LEU A 118 3.92 4.57 17.07
C LEU A 118 2.80 5.05 18.01
N ALA A 119 2.28 4.15 18.86
CA ALA A 119 1.29 4.50 19.88
C ALA A 119 1.84 5.51 20.89
N ALA A 120 3.07 5.29 21.38
CA ALA A 120 3.74 6.21 22.32
C ALA A 120 3.99 7.61 21.72
N LYS A 121 4.24 7.67 20.41
CA LYS A 121 4.38 8.93 19.66
C LYS A 121 3.05 9.60 19.33
N GLY A 122 1.92 8.91 19.55
CA GLY A 122 0.60 9.40 19.15
C GLY A 122 0.37 9.40 17.64
N TRP A 123 1.04 8.52 16.90
CA TRP A 123 1.00 8.43 15.44
C TRP A 123 -0.01 7.42 14.89
N LEU A 124 -0.75 6.77 15.78
CA LEU A 124 -1.87 5.89 15.42
C LEU A 124 -3.20 6.61 15.71
N LEU A 125 -4.23 6.30 14.93
CA LEU A 125 -5.59 6.70 15.25
C LEU A 125 -5.96 6.19 16.64
N LYS A 126 -6.68 7.00 17.42
CA LYS A 126 -7.05 6.71 18.81
C LYS A 126 -8.51 6.31 18.92
N ASP A 127 -8.84 5.58 19.96
CA ASP A 127 -10.22 5.37 20.39
C ASP A 127 -10.72 6.64 21.12
N ASP A 128 -11.80 7.24 20.65
CA ASP A 128 -12.35 8.48 21.19
C ASP A 128 -12.90 8.34 22.63
N ARG A 129 -13.10 7.09 23.08
CA ARG A 129 -13.62 6.75 24.42
C ARG A 129 -12.53 6.58 25.47
N THR A 130 -11.35 6.12 25.04
CA THR A 130 -10.24 5.79 25.95
C THR A 130 -9.03 6.71 25.79
N GLY A 131 -8.86 7.31 24.61
CA GLY A 131 -7.68 8.09 24.24
C GLY A 131 -6.45 7.26 23.86
N GLU A 132 -6.55 5.92 23.96
CA GLU A 132 -5.50 4.99 23.60
C GLU A 132 -5.48 4.72 22.10
N ALA A 133 -4.36 4.17 21.57
CA ALA A 133 -4.29 3.74 20.17
C ALA A 133 -5.39 2.70 19.88
N TYR A 134 -6.17 2.96 18.83
CA TYR A 134 -7.26 2.07 18.46
C TYR A 134 -6.71 0.73 17.98
N ARG A 135 -7.32 -0.37 18.45
CA ARG A 135 -6.96 -1.75 18.06
C ARG A 135 -8.06 -2.31 17.17
N TYR A 136 -7.86 -2.19 15.87
CA TYR A 136 -8.77 -2.73 14.88
C TYR A 136 -8.73 -4.26 14.88
N ARG A 137 -9.91 -4.87 14.90
CA ARG A 137 -10.11 -6.32 14.84
C ARG A 137 -10.64 -6.71 13.47
N TRP A 138 -9.93 -7.66 12.85
CA TRP A 138 -10.34 -8.18 11.56
C TRP A 138 -11.57 -9.08 11.72
N ASP A 139 -12.62 -8.81 10.95
CA ASP A 139 -13.75 -9.72 10.82
C ASP A 139 -13.34 -10.90 9.90
N THR A 140 -12.86 -11.97 10.54
CA THR A 140 -12.42 -13.18 9.84
C THR A 140 -13.58 -14.05 9.35
N GLU A 141 -14.80 -13.85 9.86
CA GLU A 141 -15.98 -14.59 9.42
C GLU A 141 -16.48 -14.09 8.06
N ALA A 142 -16.45 -12.77 7.83
CA ALA A 142 -16.82 -12.16 6.56
C ALA A 142 -15.94 -12.63 5.37
N TRP A 143 -14.73 -13.09 5.63
CA TRP A 143 -13.75 -13.50 4.62
C TRP A 143 -13.66 -15.01 4.41
N GLY A 144 -14.46 -15.77 5.17
CA GLY A 144 -14.47 -17.23 5.14
C GLY A 144 -13.19 -17.85 5.74
N LYS A 145 -13.12 -19.19 5.67
CA LYS A 145 -12.00 -19.97 6.25
C LYS A 145 -10.68 -19.87 5.46
N VAL A 146 -10.64 -19.07 4.41
CA VAL A 146 -9.51 -18.99 3.46
C VAL A 146 -8.32 -18.23 4.04
N LEU A 147 -8.55 -17.31 5.00
CA LEU A 147 -7.50 -16.47 5.55
C LEU A 147 -7.14 -16.88 6.97
N THR A 148 -5.84 -16.99 7.25
CA THR A 148 -5.34 -17.06 8.62
C THR A 148 -5.80 -15.82 9.37
N PRO A 149 -6.34 -15.95 10.60
CA PRO A 149 -6.71 -14.79 11.39
C PRO A 149 -5.56 -13.79 11.47
N LEU A 150 -5.86 -12.52 11.20
CA LEU A 150 -4.89 -11.45 11.34
C LEU A 150 -4.90 -10.94 12.77
N PRO A 151 -3.75 -10.56 13.35
CA PRO A 151 -3.70 -9.96 14.67
C PRO A 151 -4.41 -8.60 14.67
N GLU A 152 -4.84 -8.16 15.85
CA GLU A 152 -5.28 -6.78 16.05
C GLU A 152 -4.20 -5.82 15.54
N SER A 153 -4.62 -4.69 15.00
CA SER A 153 -3.69 -3.75 14.37
C SER A 153 -4.09 -2.31 14.63
N GLY A 154 -3.10 -1.42 14.77
CA GLY A 154 -3.32 0.02 14.78
C GLY A 154 -3.27 0.61 13.37
N LEU A 155 -4.08 1.63 13.11
CA LEU A 155 -4.05 2.38 11.87
C LEU A 155 -3.17 3.62 12.01
N LEU A 156 -2.30 3.87 11.03
CA LEU A 156 -1.49 5.08 11.02
C LEU A 156 -2.37 6.32 10.87
N ASP A 157 -2.04 7.38 11.62
CA ASP A 157 -2.72 8.67 11.49
C ASP A 157 -2.05 9.55 10.42
N PHE A 158 -2.55 9.50 9.20
CA PHE A 158 -2.05 10.32 8.08
C PHE A 158 -2.40 11.81 8.20
N THR A 159 -3.16 12.23 9.22
CA THR A 159 -3.38 13.65 9.52
C THR A 159 -2.27 14.24 10.39
N HIS A 160 -1.51 13.37 11.09
CA HIS A 160 -0.37 13.77 11.89
C HIS A 160 0.88 13.97 10.99
N PRO A 161 1.48 15.17 10.94
CA PRO A 161 2.57 15.45 9.99
C PRO A 161 3.77 14.52 10.11
N ASP A 162 4.20 14.21 11.34
CA ASP A 162 5.36 13.36 11.58
C ASP A 162 5.08 11.89 11.27
N ALA A 163 3.85 11.41 11.55
CA ALA A 163 3.42 10.06 11.18
C ALA A 163 3.38 9.89 9.67
N TYR A 164 2.84 10.89 8.97
CA TYR A 164 2.82 10.96 7.52
C TYR A 164 4.24 10.92 6.93
N ALA A 165 5.13 11.77 7.42
CA ALA A 165 6.51 11.83 6.97
C ALA A 165 7.25 10.52 7.26
N TYR A 166 7.08 9.95 8.45
CA TYR A 166 7.65 8.66 8.80
C TYR A 166 7.23 7.56 7.82
N TRP A 167 5.93 7.40 7.56
CA TRP A 167 5.44 6.35 6.65
C TRP A 167 5.93 6.56 5.23
N ARG A 168 5.87 7.80 4.72
CA ARG A 168 6.42 8.16 3.42
C ARG A 168 7.89 7.76 3.28
N ASP A 169 8.71 8.11 4.27
CA ASP A 169 10.17 7.97 4.16
C ASP A 169 10.64 6.53 4.41
N ARG A 170 9.82 5.68 5.05
CA ARG A 170 10.10 4.24 5.17
C ARG A 170 10.10 3.50 3.83
N HIS A 171 9.45 4.03 2.82
CA HIS A 171 9.49 3.45 1.47
C HIS A 171 10.85 3.59 0.77
N ARG A 172 11.71 4.49 1.23
CA ARG A 172 13.01 4.75 0.58
C ARG A 172 13.78 3.47 0.36
N GLU A 173 13.95 2.65 1.38
CA GLU A 173 14.72 1.41 1.33
C GLU A 173 14.16 0.43 0.28
N LEU A 174 12.85 0.37 0.11
CA LEU A 174 12.21 -0.46 -0.92
C LEU A 174 12.59 0.01 -2.33
N PHE A 175 12.54 1.31 -2.58
CA PHE A 175 12.91 1.86 -3.89
C PHE A 175 14.42 1.78 -4.16
N GLU A 176 15.25 1.94 -3.12
CA GLU A 176 16.71 1.82 -3.24
C GLU A 176 17.16 0.42 -3.65
N ILE A 177 16.52 -0.63 -3.17
CA ILE A 177 16.79 -2.02 -3.59
C ILE A 177 16.19 -2.39 -4.95
N GLY A 178 15.39 -1.50 -5.56
CA GLY A 178 14.92 -1.66 -6.93
C GLY A 178 13.42 -1.97 -7.10
N VAL A 179 12.59 -1.78 -6.08
CA VAL A 179 11.13 -1.77 -6.23
C VAL A 179 10.73 -0.63 -7.18
N ASP A 180 9.78 -0.88 -8.08
CA ASP A 180 9.33 0.10 -9.07
C ASP A 180 7.94 0.65 -8.73
N MET A 181 7.11 -0.10 -8.02
CA MET A 181 5.73 0.23 -7.75
C MET A 181 5.29 -0.31 -6.38
N ILE A 182 4.47 0.45 -5.69
CA ILE A 182 3.79 0.01 -4.47
C ILE A 182 2.33 -0.29 -4.78
N LYS A 183 1.80 -1.37 -4.16
CA LYS A 183 0.38 -1.72 -4.15
C LYS A 183 -0.22 -1.38 -2.78
N PRO A 184 -0.70 -0.15 -2.55
CA PRO A 184 -1.41 0.21 -1.34
C PRO A 184 -2.77 -0.49 -1.29
N ASP A 185 -2.96 -1.33 -0.29
CA ASP A 185 -4.21 -2.06 -0.09
C ASP A 185 -4.90 -1.61 1.20
N PHE A 186 -6.20 -1.86 1.31
CA PHE A 186 -7.00 -1.44 2.46
C PHE A 186 -7.09 0.09 2.62
N GLY A 187 -7.29 0.58 3.86
CA GLY A 187 -7.54 1.99 4.14
C GLY A 187 -9.02 2.31 4.38
N GLU A 188 -9.89 1.30 4.41
CA GLU A 188 -11.32 1.40 4.73
C GLU A 188 -11.64 1.03 6.18
N GLN A 189 -10.62 0.67 6.98
CA GLN A 189 -10.77 0.15 8.34
C GLN A 189 -10.98 1.26 9.39
N VAL A 190 -11.23 2.48 8.97
CA VAL A 190 -11.53 3.59 9.90
C VAL A 190 -12.95 3.45 10.41
N GLU A 191 -13.09 3.24 11.72
CA GLU A 191 -14.38 3.06 12.39
C GLU A 191 -14.86 4.36 13.05
N PRO A 192 -16.18 4.53 13.30
CA PRO A 192 -16.75 5.78 13.84
C PRO A 192 -16.12 6.27 15.15
N HIS A 193 -15.63 5.34 15.99
CA HIS A 193 -14.99 5.64 17.27
C HIS A 193 -13.51 5.95 17.17
N MET A 194 -12.96 5.96 15.97
CA MET A 194 -11.59 6.43 15.77
C MET A 194 -11.54 7.95 15.74
N ILE A 195 -10.47 8.52 16.27
CA ILE A 195 -10.20 9.95 16.22
C ILE A 195 -8.74 10.19 15.80
N ALA A 196 -8.56 11.10 14.87
CA ALA A 196 -7.25 11.53 14.38
C ALA A 196 -6.68 12.68 15.22
N SER A 197 -5.39 12.96 15.06
CA SER A 197 -4.67 14.00 15.80
C SER A 197 -5.16 15.43 15.48
N ASP A 198 -5.71 15.64 14.28
CA ASP A 198 -6.34 16.91 13.89
C ASP A 198 -7.78 17.07 14.42
N GLY A 199 -8.29 16.08 15.15
CA GLY A 199 -9.63 16.04 15.71
C GLY A 199 -10.69 15.45 14.76
N ALA A 200 -10.33 15.03 13.55
CA ALA A 200 -11.26 14.38 12.66
C ALA A 200 -11.74 13.04 13.23
N ARG A 201 -13.06 12.87 13.32
CA ARG A 201 -13.68 11.63 13.80
C ARG A 201 -13.77 10.60 12.68
N GLY A 202 -13.83 9.34 13.05
CA GLY A 202 -13.85 8.23 12.11
C GLY A 202 -14.97 8.28 11.07
N ASP A 203 -16.14 8.77 11.41
CA ASP A 203 -17.26 8.95 10.47
C ASP A 203 -16.96 9.99 9.37
N ALA A 204 -16.23 11.06 9.68
CA ALA A 204 -15.77 12.04 8.70
C ALA A 204 -14.49 11.57 7.96
N LEU A 205 -13.61 10.88 8.66
CA LEU A 205 -12.31 10.46 8.14
C LEU A 205 -12.40 9.22 7.22
N HIS A 206 -13.39 8.35 7.40
CA HIS A 206 -13.50 7.04 6.76
C HIS A 206 -13.21 7.06 5.25
N ASN A 207 -13.92 7.90 4.51
CA ASN A 207 -13.74 7.97 3.06
C ASN A 207 -12.48 8.73 2.63
N VAL A 208 -12.04 9.71 3.43
CA VAL A 208 -10.88 10.55 3.11
C VAL A 208 -9.56 9.85 3.46
N TYR A 209 -9.59 8.90 4.38
CA TYR A 209 -8.39 8.20 4.84
C TYR A 209 -7.63 7.52 3.68
N ALA A 210 -8.34 6.81 2.81
CA ALA A 210 -7.73 6.18 1.63
C ALA A 210 -7.05 7.20 0.69
N LEU A 211 -7.65 8.39 0.54
CA LEU A 211 -7.04 9.47 -0.25
C LEU A 211 -5.74 9.97 0.37
N LEU A 212 -5.69 10.16 1.70
CA LEU A 212 -4.50 10.57 2.42
C LEU A 212 -3.39 9.52 2.35
N TYR A 213 -3.76 8.25 2.50
CA TYR A 213 -2.85 7.12 2.36
C TYR A 213 -2.25 7.04 0.96
N ASN A 214 -3.08 7.05 -0.09
CA ASN A 214 -2.62 7.03 -1.48
C ASN A 214 -1.71 8.24 -1.80
N ARG A 215 -2.04 9.41 -1.27
CA ARG A 215 -1.19 10.59 -1.40
C ARG A 215 0.19 10.35 -0.79
N CYS A 216 0.25 9.82 0.42
CA CYS A 216 1.50 9.56 1.13
C CYS A 216 2.41 8.59 0.34
N VAL A 217 1.84 7.49 -0.14
CA VAL A 217 2.60 6.49 -0.90
C VAL A 217 3.00 7.03 -2.29
N HIS A 218 2.14 7.83 -2.94
CA HIS A 218 2.48 8.48 -4.20
C HIS A 218 3.62 9.49 -4.03
N GLU A 219 3.63 10.27 -2.95
CA GLU A 219 4.74 11.17 -2.63
C GLU A 219 6.04 10.40 -2.40
N ALA A 220 5.98 9.24 -1.69
CA ALA A 220 7.14 8.36 -1.52
C ALA A 220 7.68 7.86 -2.86
N ALA A 221 6.80 7.35 -3.73
CA ALA A 221 7.19 6.89 -5.05
C ALA A 221 7.76 8.03 -5.92
N SER A 222 7.18 9.23 -5.84
CA SER A 222 7.67 10.40 -6.56
C SER A 222 9.05 10.87 -6.09
N LEU A 223 9.38 10.67 -4.80
CA LEU A 223 10.67 11.06 -4.22
C LEU A 223 11.75 10.02 -4.45
N TYR A 224 11.42 8.74 -4.42
CA TYR A 224 12.39 7.67 -4.29
C TYR A 224 12.42 6.69 -5.47
N ALA A 225 11.33 6.56 -6.24
CA ALA A 225 11.32 5.69 -7.41
C ALA A 225 12.08 6.33 -8.59
N LYS A 226 12.83 5.50 -9.34
CA LYS A 226 13.64 5.99 -10.48
C LYS A 226 12.80 6.58 -11.61
N ASP A 227 11.64 5.99 -11.89
CA ASP A 227 10.76 6.35 -13.02
C ASP A 227 9.57 7.22 -12.58
N GLY A 228 9.60 7.78 -11.37
CA GLY A 228 8.53 8.62 -10.83
C GLY A 228 7.42 7.86 -10.12
N GLY A 229 6.44 8.61 -9.58
CA GLY A 229 5.38 8.07 -8.73
C GLY A 229 4.33 7.31 -9.50
N PHE A 230 4.24 6.00 -9.27
CA PHE A 230 3.16 5.16 -9.76
C PHE A 230 2.74 4.16 -8.68
N LEU A 231 1.44 4.01 -8.49
CA LEU A 231 0.81 3.13 -7.52
C LEU A 231 -0.12 2.13 -8.21
N PHE A 232 -0.52 1.12 -7.45
CA PHE A 232 -1.59 0.20 -7.82
C PHE A 232 -2.48 -0.01 -6.59
N SER A 233 -3.26 1.01 -6.23
CA SER A 233 -4.05 1.04 -4.99
C SER A 233 -5.45 0.48 -5.16
N ARG A 234 -6.04 -0.02 -4.05
CA ARG A 234 -7.40 -0.56 -4.04
C ARG A 234 -8.42 0.47 -3.57
N ALA A 235 -8.26 0.98 -2.35
CA ALA A 235 -9.19 1.95 -1.80
C ALA A 235 -9.00 3.32 -2.43
N ALA A 236 -10.10 4.02 -2.71
CA ALA A 236 -10.09 5.32 -3.36
C ALA A 236 -11.28 6.18 -2.93
N TRP A 237 -11.12 7.48 -3.07
CA TRP A 237 -12.19 8.47 -2.93
C TRP A 237 -12.05 9.56 -4.00
N ALA A 238 -12.98 10.50 -4.03
CA ALA A 238 -12.89 11.64 -4.95
C ALA A 238 -11.55 12.39 -4.78
N GLY A 239 -10.75 12.46 -5.84
CA GLY A 239 -9.40 13.00 -5.80
C GLY A 239 -8.28 11.97 -5.92
N SER A 240 -8.56 10.68 -5.69
CA SER A 240 -7.54 9.61 -5.79
C SER A 240 -6.97 9.44 -7.20
N GLN A 241 -7.68 9.87 -8.23
CA GLN A 241 -7.16 9.89 -9.61
C GLN A 241 -5.88 10.70 -9.78
N ARG A 242 -5.52 11.57 -8.82
CA ARG A 242 -4.22 12.27 -8.80
C ARG A 242 -3.06 11.33 -8.54
N TYR A 243 -3.34 10.20 -7.94
CA TYR A 243 -2.39 9.21 -7.46
C TYR A 243 -2.65 7.85 -8.14
N PRO A 244 -2.37 7.76 -9.47
CA PRO A 244 -2.72 6.57 -10.22
C PRO A 244 -1.82 5.38 -9.89
N SER A 245 -2.34 4.19 -10.06
CA SER A 245 -3.68 3.86 -10.49
C SER A 245 -4.47 3.19 -9.36
N GLN A 246 -5.75 3.01 -9.60
CA GLN A 246 -6.62 2.16 -8.79
C GLN A 246 -7.01 0.93 -9.62
N TRP A 247 -7.08 -0.27 -8.98
CA TRP A 247 -7.58 -1.48 -9.64
C TRP A 247 -9.06 -1.71 -9.44
#